data_fe4539ea47dae457ba227d261df6e6cf
#
_entry.id   fe4539ea47dae457ba227d261df6e6cf
#
_cell.length_a   1.000
_cell.length_b   1.000
_cell.length_c   1.000
_cell.angle_alpha   90.00
_cell.angle_beta   90.00
_cell.angle_gamma   90.00
#
_symmetry.space_group_name_H-M   'P 1'
#
loop_
_entity.id
_entity.type
_entity.pdbx_description
1 polymer ?
#
loop_
_entity_poly.entity_id
_entity_poly.type
_entity_poly.pdbx_seq_one_letter_code
_entity_poly.pdbx_strand_id
1 'polypeptide(L)'
;VIDLEIRINEGKPAYFNKISVVGNNKTNDHVIYREIRTRPGQLYSKANVFRSLRELGQLGFFDPQLISPDFKNINPNDGTVDLEYTLVETGSSQIELQGGYGGGGFIGTLGLSFNNFSMRNILNKNEFKPVPMGDGQQLALRLQASRFYETYSFSFAEPWLGGEQPVRFSTSISQTTQYRYNFLTGLADKSQYFKIRGINFGLAKRLQVPDDYFTLSQSIGYQYFDLNNYYTGLFTFGDGVSNNLFYAIALNRDNTFTNPIFPLGGSSFTIGAKFTFPYSLVNNVDYEDLKNQAEFQDANGEPDYAKIDQEKFRWLEYYKVNFEGSWYTRIIEKLVLKTHAEFGFLGAYNSDRGIIPFERYFLGGDGLSQ
;
A
#
# COMPACT_ATOMS: atom_id res chain seq x y z
N VAL A 1 8.89 61.32 4.54
CA VAL A 1 8.24 60.19 5.29
C VAL A 1 6.80 60.21 4.84
N ILE A 2 6.29 59.07 4.37
CA ILE A 2 4.88 58.91 4.01
C ILE A 2 4.28 58.05 5.13
N ASP A 3 3.37 58.63 5.90
CA ASP A 3 2.62 57.91 6.92
C ASP A 3 1.38 57.28 6.28
N LEU A 4 1.21 56.00 6.45
CA LEU A 4 0.07 55.25 5.94
C LEU A 4 -0.78 54.77 7.12
N GLU A 5 -2.04 55.22 7.16
CA GLU A 5 -3.05 54.72 8.10
C GLU A 5 -3.92 53.70 7.42
N ILE A 6 -3.88 52.42 7.88
CA ILE A 6 -4.73 51.34 7.39
C ILE A 6 -5.89 51.19 8.39
N ARG A 7 -7.09 51.54 7.97
CA ARG A 7 -8.32 51.33 8.76
C ARG A 7 -8.99 50.08 8.29
N ILE A 8 -9.06 49.06 9.17
CA ILE A 8 -9.75 47.81 8.92
C ILE A 8 -11.10 47.84 9.61
N ASN A 9 -12.17 47.66 8.85
CA ASN A 9 -13.50 47.46 9.40
C ASN A 9 -13.85 45.95 9.25
N GLU A 10 -13.77 45.25 10.35
CA GLU A 10 -14.13 43.81 10.38
C GLU A 10 -15.65 43.66 10.44
N GLY A 11 -16.21 42.92 9.48
CA GLY A 11 -17.60 42.51 9.49
C GLY A 11 -17.90 41.40 10.51
N LYS A 12 -19.12 40.86 10.48
CA LYS A 12 -19.46 39.69 11.28
C LYS A 12 -18.65 38.47 10.83
N PRO A 13 -18.28 37.53 11.74
CA PRO A 13 -17.68 36.26 11.37
C PRO A 13 -18.60 35.53 10.38
N ALA A 14 -18.02 34.94 9.33
CA ALA A 14 -18.78 34.20 8.33
C ALA A 14 -18.90 32.72 8.72
N TYR A 15 -20.08 32.16 8.58
CA TYR A 15 -20.38 30.73 8.82
C TYR A 15 -20.93 30.10 7.56
N PHE A 16 -20.58 28.82 7.35
CA PHE A 16 -21.16 28.05 6.27
C PHE A 16 -22.63 27.73 6.59
N ASN A 17 -23.55 28.19 5.74
CA ASN A 17 -24.98 27.89 5.87
C ASN A 17 -25.30 26.56 5.15
N LYS A 18 -24.97 26.45 3.86
CA LYS A 18 -25.20 25.28 3.04
C LYS A 18 -23.91 24.87 2.33
N ILE A 19 -23.69 23.56 2.23
CA ILE A 19 -22.61 22.99 1.41
C ILE A 19 -23.25 22.08 0.38
N SER A 20 -22.96 22.34 -0.89
CA SER A 20 -23.46 21.56 -2.03
C SER A 20 -22.33 21.11 -2.94
N VAL A 21 -22.59 20.09 -3.71
CA VAL A 21 -21.68 19.51 -4.69
C VAL A 21 -22.41 19.38 -6.03
N VAL A 22 -21.73 19.72 -7.12
CA VAL A 22 -22.26 19.58 -8.48
C VAL A 22 -21.19 18.97 -9.39
N GLY A 23 -21.63 18.25 -10.44
CA GLY A 23 -20.75 17.67 -11.45
C GLY A 23 -20.38 16.21 -11.23
N ASN A 24 -20.89 15.57 -10.18
CA ASN A 24 -20.66 14.16 -9.85
C ASN A 24 -21.75 13.25 -10.49
N ASN A 25 -21.62 12.99 -11.78
CA ASN A 25 -22.63 12.21 -12.52
C ASN A 25 -22.52 10.68 -12.34
N LYS A 26 -21.32 10.20 -11.92
CA LYS A 26 -21.02 8.78 -11.72
C LYS A 26 -20.75 8.44 -10.27
N THR A 27 -20.27 9.43 -9.49
CA THR A 27 -19.86 9.25 -8.10
C THR A 27 -21.01 9.62 -7.18
N ASN A 28 -21.31 8.78 -6.21
CA ASN A 28 -22.35 9.02 -5.22
C ASN A 28 -21.96 10.16 -4.26
N ASP A 29 -22.94 10.96 -3.85
CA ASP A 29 -22.75 12.11 -2.97
C ASP A 29 -22.02 11.77 -1.67
N HIS A 30 -22.34 10.63 -1.05
CA HIS A 30 -21.73 10.22 0.20
C HIS A 30 -20.19 10.04 0.10
N VAL A 31 -19.68 9.66 -1.08
CA VAL A 31 -18.24 9.52 -1.34
C VAL A 31 -17.54 10.87 -1.29
N ILE A 32 -18.23 11.92 -1.74
CA ILE A 32 -17.70 13.27 -1.78
C ILE A 32 -17.82 13.94 -0.41
N TYR A 33 -19.01 13.88 0.18
CA TYR A 33 -19.27 14.54 1.47
C TYR A 33 -18.42 13.99 2.63
N ARG A 34 -17.99 12.73 2.58
CA ARG A 34 -17.09 12.16 3.59
C ARG A 34 -15.67 12.74 3.54
N GLU A 35 -15.22 13.21 2.37
CA GLU A 35 -13.88 13.79 2.18
C GLU A 35 -13.85 15.31 2.43
N ILE A 36 -14.99 16.00 2.36
CA ILE A 36 -15.08 17.45 2.59
C ILE A 36 -14.89 17.76 4.07
N ARG A 37 -14.01 18.73 4.38
CA ARG A 37 -13.69 19.18 5.75
C ARG A 37 -14.57 20.31 6.26
N THR A 38 -15.25 20.99 5.35
CA THR A 38 -16.23 22.03 5.70
C THR A 38 -17.58 21.41 6.04
N ARG A 39 -18.25 21.96 7.05
CA ARG A 39 -19.59 21.50 7.47
C ARG A 39 -20.53 22.69 7.65
N PRO A 40 -21.82 22.56 7.39
CA PRO A 40 -22.81 23.59 7.74
C PRO A 40 -22.72 23.97 9.22
N GLY A 41 -22.86 25.26 9.52
CA GLY A 41 -22.73 25.81 10.87
C GLY A 41 -21.31 26.06 11.37
N GLN A 42 -20.28 25.64 10.65
CA GLN A 42 -18.88 25.92 11.02
C GLN A 42 -18.46 27.32 10.59
N LEU A 43 -17.55 27.90 11.38
CA LEU A 43 -16.88 29.15 11.01
C LEU A 43 -16.14 28.96 9.68
N TYR A 44 -16.22 29.96 8.81
CA TYR A 44 -15.47 29.95 7.55
C TYR A 44 -13.97 29.76 7.79
N SER A 45 -13.41 28.78 7.14
CA SER A 45 -11.99 28.50 7.17
C SER A 45 -11.47 28.24 5.76
N LYS A 46 -10.67 29.19 5.26
CA LYS A 46 -9.99 29.07 3.97
C LYS A 46 -9.12 27.81 3.93
N ALA A 47 -8.46 27.48 5.04
CA ALA A 47 -7.62 26.29 5.14
C ALA A 47 -8.43 24.99 4.93
N ASN A 48 -9.62 24.89 5.54
CA ASN A 48 -10.49 23.72 5.38
C ASN A 48 -11.07 23.62 3.96
N VAL A 49 -11.38 24.74 3.32
CA VAL A 49 -11.82 24.74 1.91
C VAL A 49 -10.72 24.19 1.01
N PHE A 50 -9.51 24.74 1.10
CA PHE A 50 -8.37 24.28 0.29
C PHE A 50 -7.99 22.82 0.60
N ARG A 51 -8.12 22.41 1.85
CA ARG A 51 -7.90 21.01 2.23
C ARG A 51 -8.94 20.08 1.59
N SER A 52 -10.22 20.49 1.60
CA SER A 52 -11.28 19.72 0.91
C SER A 52 -11.02 19.58 -0.58
N LEU A 53 -10.60 20.65 -1.27
CA LEU A 53 -10.25 20.61 -2.68
C LEU A 53 -9.12 19.61 -2.95
N ARG A 54 -8.10 19.62 -2.09
CA ARG A 54 -6.98 18.68 -2.19
C ARG A 54 -7.40 17.24 -1.97
N GLU A 55 -8.17 16.97 -0.91
CA GLU A 55 -8.65 15.61 -0.59
C GLU A 55 -9.56 15.08 -1.72
N LEU A 56 -10.43 15.92 -2.29
CA LEU A 56 -11.24 15.54 -3.46
C LEU A 56 -10.37 15.26 -4.70
N GLY A 57 -9.35 16.09 -4.95
CA GLY A 57 -8.42 15.87 -6.07
C GLY A 57 -7.56 14.60 -5.95
N GLN A 58 -7.30 14.16 -4.72
CA GLN A 58 -6.53 12.93 -4.45
C GLN A 58 -7.34 11.64 -4.64
N LEU A 59 -8.66 11.72 -4.80
CA LEU A 59 -9.50 10.53 -5.03
C LEU A 59 -9.22 9.84 -6.36
N GLY A 60 -8.65 10.57 -7.35
CA GLY A 60 -8.20 10.01 -8.63
C GLY A 60 -9.33 9.78 -9.65
N PHE A 61 -10.53 10.29 -9.38
CA PHE A 61 -11.66 10.28 -10.33
C PHE A 61 -12.28 11.67 -10.55
N PHE A 62 -11.65 12.71 -10.03
CA PHE A 62 -11.92 14.11 -10.35
C PHE A 62 -10.66 14.78 -10.89
N ASP A 63 -10.83 15.75 -11.79
CA ASP A 63 -9.72 16.57 -12.30
C ASP A 63 -9.31 17.60 -11.23
N PRO A 64 -8.11 17.49 -10.60
CA PRO A 64 -7.71 18.39 -9.54
C PRO A 64 -7.60 19.86 -9.96
N GLN A 65 -7.41 20.12 -11.26
CA GLN A 65 -7.27 21.48 -11.79
C GLN A 65 -8.62 22.16 -12.02
N LEU A 66 -9.68 21.38 -12.17
CA LEU A 66 -11.02 21.88 -12.45
C LEU A 66 -11.95 21.84 -11.23
N ILE A 67 -11.47 21.38 -10.07
CA ILE A 67 -12.23 21.47 -8.82
C ILE A 67 -12.20 22.92 -8.33
N SER A 68 -13.36 23.55 -8.20
CA SER A 68 -13.47 24.92 -7.73
C SER A 68 -14.52 25.10 -6.65
N PRO A 69 -14.25 25.97 -5.64
CA PRO A 69 -15.24 26.37 -4.67
C PRO A 69 -15.98 27.62 -5.15
N ASP A 70 -17.28 27.58 -5.16
CA ASP A 70 -18.15 28.71 -5.46
C ASP A 70 -18.86 29.19 -4.20
N PHE A 71 -18.75 30.49 -3.89
CA PHE A 71 -19.41 31.12 -2.77
C PHE A 71 -20.71 31.78 -3.24
N LYS A 72 -21.84 31.29 -2.75
CA LYS A 72 -23.19 31.75 -3.12
C LYS A 72 -23.91 32.34 -1.90
N ASN A 73 -24.95 33.11 -2.16
CA ASN A 73 -25.86 33.63 -1.12
C ASN A 73 -25.12 34.26 0.08
N ILE A 74 -24.10 35.07 -0.21
CA ILE A 74 -23.35 35.76 0.85
C ILE A 74 -24.29 36.76 1.52
N ASN A 75 -24.59 36.55 2.82
CA ASN A 75 -25.41 37.42 3.61
C ASN A 75 -24.59 38.10 4.73
N PRO A 76 -24.16 39.38 4.52
CA PRO A 76 -23.37 40.07 5.52
C PRO A 76 -24.14 40.40 6.82
N ASN A 77 -25.48 40.45 6.74
CA ASN A 77 -26.32 40.79 7.92
C ASN A 77 -26.34 39.61 8.91
N ASP A 78 -26.45 38.39 8.40
CA ASP A 78 -26.48 37.16 9.21
C ASP A 78 -25.09 36.53 9.40
N GLY A 79 -24.09 37.00 8.62
CA GLY A 79 -22.75 36.40 8.60
C GLY A 79 -22.77 34.96 8.05
N THR A 80 -23.58 34.71 7.01
CA THR A 80 -23.69 33.35 6.42
C THR A 80 -23.28 33.36 4.96
N VAL A 81 -22.76 32.17 4.51
CA VAL A 81 -22.35 31.94 3.13
C VAL A 81 -22.63 30.48 2.74
N ASP A 82 -23.17 30.29 1.55
CA ASP A 82 -23.30 28.96 0.95
C ASP A 82 -22.04 28.64 0.15
N LEU A 83 -21.56 27.41 0.27
CA LEU A 83 -20.40 26.91 -0.46
C LEU A 83 -20.82 25.76 -1.39
N GLU A 84 -20.53 25.91 -2.67
CA GLU A 84 -20.74 24.87 -3.66
C GLU A 84 -19.37 24.40 -4.21
N TYR A 85 -19.13 23.10 -4.18
CA TYR A 85 -17.97 22.51 -4.82
C TYR A 85 -18.37 22.03 -6.22
N THR A 86 -17.77 22.64 -7.25
CA THR A 86 -17.93 22.20 -8.64
C THR A 86 -16.85 21.18 -8.94
N LEU A 87 -17.26 19.99 -9.36
CA LEU A 87 -16.39 18.86 -9.68
C LEU A 87 -16.48 18.53 -11.16
N VAL A 88 -15.38 18.05 -11.71
CA VAL A 88 -15.35 17.49 -13.07
C VAL A 88 -14.79 16.08 -12.98
N GLU A 89 -15.63 15.09 -13.30
CA GLU A 89 -15.22 13.70 -13.27
C GLU A 89 -14.30 13.35 -14.46
N THR A 90 -13.22 12.67 -14.15
CA THR A 90 -12.28 12.11 -15.14
C THR A 90 -12.45 10.60 -15.27
N GLY A 91 -11.71 9.97 -16.17
CA GLY A 91 -11.66 8.52 -16.27
C GLY A 91 -11.01 7.91 -15.04
N SER A 92 -11.79 7.19 -14.23
CA SER A 92 -11.32 6.49 -13.03
C SER A 92 -10.84 5.06 -13.31
N SER A 93 -11.00 4.60 -14.55
CA SER A 93 -10.58 3.27 -14.99
C SER A 93 -9.33 3.41 -15.85
N GLN A 94 -8.34 2.59 -15.58
CA GLN A 94 -7.08 2.57 -16.32
C GLN A 94 -6.83 1.16 -16.86
N ILE A 95 -6.42 1.09 -18.11
CA ILE A 95 -5.94 -0.14 -18.75
C ILE A 95 -4.47 0.07 -19.06
N GLU A 96 -3.62 -0.72 -18.44
CA GLU A 96 -2.20 -0.77 -18.70
C GLU A 96 -1.91 -1.95 -19.61
N LEU A 97 -1.34 -1.69 -20.77
CA LEU A 97 -0.85 -2.73 -21.67
C LEU A 97 0.61 -2.41 -22.02
N GLN A 98 1.50 -3.25 -21.53
CA GLN A 98 2.92 -3.11 -21.78
C GLN A 98 3.45 -4.39 -22.41
N GLY A 99 4.33 -4.23 -23.40
CA GLY A 99 5.03 -5.34 -24.03
C GLY A 99 6.47 -4.94 -24.34
N GLY A 100 7.37 -5.89 -24.18
CA GLY A 100 8.77 -5.67 -24.48
C GLY A 100 9.50 -6.98 -24.73
N TYR A 101 10.72 -6.89 -25.30
CA TYR A 101 11.61 -8.01 -25.49
C TYR A 101 12.89 -7.76 -24.70
N GLY A 102 13.21 -8.68 -23.78
CA GLY A 102 14.39 -8.58 -22.94
C GLY A 102 14.67 -9.91 -22.23
N GLY A 103 15.89 -10.10 -21.74
CA GLY A 103 16.27 -11.34 -21.04
C GLY A 103 16.06 -12.63 -21.84
N GLY A 104 16.12 -12.54 -23.19
CA GLY A 104 15.91 -13.69 -24.09
C GLY A 104 14.44 -14.07 -24.33
N GLY A 105 13.48 -13.21 -24.00
CA GLY A 105 12.06 -13.48 -24.24
C GLY A 105 11.17 -12.26 -24.28
N PHE A 106 9.91 -12.48 -24.67
CA PHE A 106 8.86 -11.47 -24.60
C PHE A 106 8.34 -11.35 -23.16
N ILE A 107 8.10 -10.11 -22.72
CA ILE A 107 7.47 -9.79 -21.46
C ILE A 107 6.21 -9.00 -21.78
N GLY A 108 5.06 -9.43 -21.23
CA GLY A 108 3.79 -8.75 -21.37
C GLY A 108 3.19 -8.44 -20.00
N THR A 109 2.59 -7.27 -19.86
CA THR A 109 1.80 -6.87 -18.69
C THR A 109 0.45 -6.35 -19.15
N LEU A 110 -0.61 -6.86 -18.53
CA LEU A 110 -1.96 -6.33 -18.62
C LEU A 110 -2.41 -5.94 -17.22
N GLY A 111 -2.67 -4.65 -17.01
CA GLY A 111 -3.23 -4.10 -15.79
C GLY A 111 -4.60 -3.51 -16.04
N LEU A 112 -5.55 -3.78 -15.15
CA LEU A 112 -6.86 -3.17 -15.11
C LEU A 112 -7.05 -2.58 -13.72
N SER A 113 -7.31 -1.28 -13.62
CA SER A 113 -7.57 -0.62 -12.35
C SER A 113 -8.80 0.28 -12.43
N PHE A 114 -9.61 0.22 -11.39
CA PHE A 114 -10.88 0.93 -11.26
C PHE A 114 -10.89 1.62 -9.89
N ASN A 115 -10.80 2.96 -9.88
CA ASN A 115 -10.68 3.73 -8.64
C ASN A 115 -12.02 4.18 -8.03
N ASN A 116 -13.10 4.05 -8.77
CA ASN A 116 -14.46 4.41 -8.31
C ASN A 116 -15.42 3.23 -8.43
N PHE A 117 -14.93 2.04 -8.09
CA PHE A 117 -15.73 0.80 -8.16
C PHE A 117 -16.86 0.80 -7.12
N SER A 118 -17.94 0.09 -7.41
CA SER A 118 -19.05 -0.14 -6.49
C SER A 118 -19.41 -1.62 -6.43
N MET A 119 -19.06 -2.27 -5.34
CA MET A 119 -19.44 -3.66 -5.10
C MET A 119 -20.96 -3.80 -4.94
N ARG A 120 -21.64 -2.80 -4.38
CA ARG A 120 -23.10 -2.77 -4.22
C ARG A 120 -23.81 -2.84 -5.55
N ASN A 121 -23.25 -2.21 -6.58
CA ASN A 121 -23.87 -2.07 -7.90
C ASN A 121 -23.52 -3.23 -8.85
N ILE A 122 -22.83 -4.29 -8.42
CA ILE A 122 -22.46 -5.44 -9.27
C ILE A 122 -23.68 -6.12 -9.91
N LEU A 123 -24.82 -6.13 -9.23
CA LEU A 123 -26.04 -6.74 -9.75
C LEU A 123 -26.94 -5.74 -10.50
N ASN A 124 -26.58 -4.45 -10.52
CA ASN A 124 -27.35 -3.39 -11.18
C ASN A 124 -26.72 -3.00 -12.53
N LYS A 125 -27.24 -3.57 -13.61
CA LYS A 125 -26.71 -3.31 -14.98
C LYS A 125 -26.77 -1.84 -15.41
N ASN A 126 -27.66 -1.03 -14.83
CA ASN A 126 -27.80 0.39 -15.19
C ASN A 126 -26.62 1.23 -14.67
N GLU A 127 -25.88 0.74 -13.70
CA GLU A 127 -24.71 1.40 -13.09
C GLU A 127 -23.37 0.99 -13.74
N PHE A 128 -23.40 0.18 -14.80
CA PHE A 128 -22.19 -0.22 -15.53
C PHE A 128 -21.76 0.87 -16.50
N LYS A 129 -20.68 1.63 -16.15
CA LYS A 129 -20.13 2.77 -16.93
C LYS A 129 -18.59 2.78 -17.05
N PRO A 130 -17.86 1.80 -17.55
CA PRO A 130 -18.13 0.44 -18.07
C PRO A 130 -18.22 -0.66 -17.02
N VAL A 131 -17.85 -0.41 -15.78
CA VAL A 131 -17.95 -1.29 -14.61
C VAL A 131 -18.92 -0.67 -13.61
N PRO A 132 -19.44 -1.41 -12.63
CA PRO A 132 -20.24 -0.83 -11.55
C PRO A 132 -19.42 0.22 -10.81
N MET A 133 -19.89 1.48 -10.79
CA MET A 133 -19.15 2.63 -10.28
C MET A 133 -19.98 3.42 -9.26
N GLY A 134 -19.29 4.29 -8.50
CA GLY A 134 -19.90 5.32 -7.70
C GLY A 134 -19.58 5.29 -6.20
N ASP A 135 -19.02 4.22 -5.64
CA ASP A 135 -18.78 4.11 -4.20
C ASP A 135 -17.32 4.44 -3.80
N GLY A 136 -16.45 4.78 -4.76
CA GLY A 136 -15.07 5.15 -4.48
C GLY A 136 -14.18 3.98 -4.06
N GLN A 137 -14.64 2.73 -4.24
CA GLN A 137 -13.85 1.54 -3.99
C GLN A 137 -12.79 1.37 -5.07
N GLN A 138 -11.70 0.69 -4.73
CA GLN A 138 -10.60 0.43 -5.66
C GLN A 138 -10.55 -1.06 -5.97
N LEU A 139 -10.53 -1.38 -7.26
CA LEU A 139 -10.37 -2.74 -7.75
C LEU A 139 -9.23 -2.76 -8.75
N ALA A 140 -8.27 -3.68 -8.59
CA ALA A 140 -7.21 -3.85 -9.58
C ALA A 140 -6.95 -5.32 -9.86
N LEU A 141 -6.69 -5.59 -11.14
CA LEU A 141 -6.25 -6.88 -11.67
C LEU A 141 -4.95 -6.64 -12.43
N ARG A 142 -3.95 -7.44 -12.17
CA ARG A 142 -2.69 -7.37 -12.92
C ARG A 142 -2.23 -8.76 -13.30
N LEU A 143 -1.94 -8.90 -14.59
CA LEU A 143 -1.40 -10.10 -15.20
C LEU A 143 -0.06 -9.71 -15.82
N GLN A 144 1.00 -10.39 -15.43
CA GLN A 144 2.30 -10.21 -16.02
C GLN A 144 2.86 -11.57 -16.39
N ALA A 145 3.30 -11.72 -17.61
CA ALA A 145 3.81 -12.98 -18.10
C ALA A 145 5.06 -12.77 -18.94
N SER A 146 6.04 -13.62 -18.71
CA SER A 146 7.22 -13.77 -19.55
C SER A 146 7.52 -15.25 -19.74
N ARG A 147 8.58 -15.54 -20.50
CA ARG A 147 9.05 -16.92 -20.65
C ARG A 147 9.46 -17.55 -19.31
N PHE A 148 9.97 -16.73 -18.37
CA PHE A 148 10.61 -17.21 -17.13
C PHE A 148 9.80 -16.95 -15.87
N TYR A 149 8.78 -16.10 -15.95
CA TYR A 149 7.92 -15.85 -14.78
C TYR A 149 6.50 -15.47 -15.21
N GLU A 150 5.57 -15.76 -14.34
CA GLU A 150 4.16 -15.38 -14.44
C GLU A 150 3.71 -14.82 -13.09
N THR A 151 3.02 -13.67 -13.12
CA THR A 151 2.43 -13.07 -11.91
C THR A 151 0.98 -12.72 -12.19
N TYR A 152 0.11 -13.17 -11.30
CA TYR A 152 -1.31 -12.85 -11.28
C TYR A 152 -1.61 -12.18 -9.95
N SER A 153 -2.25 -11.03 -9.98
CA SER A 153 -2.67 -10.36 -8.75
C SER A 153 -4.05 -9.75 -8.90
N PHE A 154 -4.80 -9.84 -7.82
CA PHE A 154 -6.09 -9.21 -7.60
C PHE A 154 -6.00 -8.40 -6.33
N SER A 155 -6.49 -7.16 -6.33
CA SER A 155 -6.62 -6.35 -5.13
C SER A 155 -7.93 -5.59 -5.11
N PHE A 156 -8.49 -5.49 -3.92
CA PHE A 156 -9.69 -4.69 -3.64
C PHE A 156 -9.45 -3.85 -2.40
N ALA A 157 -9.93 -2.61 -2.40
CA ALA A 157 -9.90 -1.77 -1.22
C ALA A 157 -11.18 -0.92 -1.10
N GLU A 158 -11.70 -0.87 0.14
CA GLU A 158 -12.76 0.02 0.59
C GLU A 158 -12.13 1.12 1.45
N PRO A 159 -12.07 2.37 1.00
CA PRO A 159 -11.43 3.46 1.75
C PRO A 159 -12.15 3.85 3.04
N TRP A 160 -13.46 3.59 3.11
CA TRP A 160 -14.30 3.98 4.24
C TRP A 160 -15.17 2.80 4.70
N LEU A 161 -14.54 1.82 5.32
CA LEU A 161 -15.24 0.65 5.85
C LEU A 161 -16.30 1.09 6.88
N GLY A 162 -17.57 0.76 6.59
CA GLY A 162 -18.69 1.19 7.41
C GLY A 162 -19.20 2.61 7.14
N GLY A 163 -18.50 3.42 6.33
CA GLY A 163 -18.96 4.75 5.87
C GLY A 163 -18.80 5.91 6.87
N GLU A 164 -18.56 5.64 8.15
CA GLU A 164 -18.55 6.66 9.22
C GLU A 164 -17.15 7.22 9.51
N GLN A 165 -16.12 6.41 9.38
CA GLN A 165 -14.73 6.78 9.69
C GLN A 165 -13.80 6.40 8.54
N PRO A 166 -12.69 7.14 8.33
CA PRO A 166 -11.69 6.83 7.31
C PRO A 166 -10.86 5.61 7.70
N VAL A 167 -11.50 4.44 7.75
CA VAL A 167 -10.86 3.14 7.95
C VAL A 167 -10.82 2.43 6.62
N ARG A 168 -9.63 2.30 6.05
CA ARG A 168 -9.42 1.59 4.79
C ARG A 168 -9.30 0.09 5.07
N PHE A 169 -10.17 -0.69 4.47
CA PHE A 169 -10.01 -2.13 4.35
C PHE A 169 -9.37 -2.46 3.01
N SER A 170 -8.45 -3.41 2.98
CA SER A 170 -7.85 -3.91 1.74
C SER A 170 -7.70 -5.42 1.78
N THR A 171 -7.86 -6.04 0.62
CA THR A 171 -7.53 -7.46 0.42
C THR A 171 -6.76 -7.61 -0.88
N SER A 172 -5.80 -8.53 -0.89
CA SER A 172 -5.06 -8.87 -2.09
C SER A 172 -4.80 -10.37 -2.15
N ILE A 173 -4.86 -10.90 -3.36
CA ILE A 173 -4.53 -12.29 -3.69
C ILE A 173 -3.51 -12.24 -4.80
N SER A 174 -2.42 -12.97 -4.67
CA SER A 174 -1.38 -13.02 -5.70
C SER A 174 -0.81 -14.42 -5.87
N GLN A 175 -0.39 -14.71 -7.08
CA GLN A 175 0.41 -15.87 -7.40
C GLN A 175 1.54 -15.43 -8.32
N THR A 176 2.77 -15.76 -7.94
CA THR A 176 3.96 -15.59 -8.77
C THR A 176 4.59 -16.95 -8.98
N THR A 177 4.95 -17.27 -10.22
CA THR A 177 5.68 -18.49 -10.57
C THR A 177 6.93 -18.08 -11.35
N GLN A 178 8.08 -18.54 -10.90
CA GLN A 178 9.35 -18.39 -11.61
C GLN A 178 9.79 -19.75 -12.11
N TYR A 179 10.22 -19.84 -13.36
CA TYR A 179 10.71 -21.04 -14.00
C TYR A 179 12.22 -20.99 -14.16
N ARG A 180 12.86 -22.14 -14.03
CA ARG A 180 14.32 -22.24 -14.18
C ARG A 180 14.73 -22.02 -15.62
N TYR A 181 15.80 -21.26 -15.82
CA TYR A 181 16.45 -21.11 -17.12
C TYR A 181 17.30 -22.35 -17.43
N ASN A 182 17.05 -22.98 -18.57
CA ASN A 182 17.88 -24.05 -19.08
C ASN A 182 18.95 -23.48 -20.02
N PHE A 183 20.18 -23.47 -19.58
CA PHE A 183 21.31 -22.89 -20.33
C PHE A 183 21.62 -23.67 -21.64
N LEU A 184 21.26 -24.96 -21.74
CA LEU A 184 21.50 -25.76 -22.94
C LEU A 184 20.50 -25.45 -24.06
N THR A 185 19.25 -25.24 -23.71
CA THR A 185 18.19 -25.01 -24.70
C THR A 185 17.84 -23.53 -24.89
N GLY A 186 18.28 -22.65 -23.98
CA GLY A 186 17.89 -21.25 -23.95
C GLY A 186 16.40 -21.04 -23.57
N LEU A 187 15.72 -22.07 -23.07
CA LEU A 187 14.30 -22.06 -22.76
C LEU A 187 14.06 -22.15 -21.24
N ALA A 188 12.85 -21.78 -20.83
CA ALA A 188 12.40 -22.02 -19.47
C ALA A 188 12.03 -23.51 -19.30
N ASP A 189 12.50 -24.13 -18.25
CA ASP A 189 12.07 -25.45 -17.82
C ASP A 189 10.89 -25.30 -16.86
N LYS A 190 9.68 -25.53 -17.36
CA LYS A 190 8.46 -25.39 -16.56
C LYS A 190 8.26 -26.51 -15.54
N SER A 191 9.04 -27.58 -15.60
CA SER A 191 9.06 -28.63 -14.58
C SER A 191 9.81 -28.20 -13.33
N GLN A 192 10.69 -27.20 -13.43
CA GLN A 192 11.49 -26.66 -12.35
C GLN A 192 11.02 -25.23 -12.03
N TYR A 193 10.38 -25.08 -10.89
CA TYR A 193 9.74 -23.80 -10.57
C TYR A 193 9.84 -23.43 -9.09
N PHE A 194 9.71 -22.13 -8.85
CA PHE A 194 9.46 -21.52 -7.55
C PHE A 194 8.14 -20.74 -7.61
N LYS A 195 7.15 -21.19 -6.87
CA LYS A 195 5.81 -20.63 -6.85
C LYS A 195 5.49 -20.02 -5.48
N ILE A 196 4.99 -18.81 -5.50
CA ILE A 196 4.52 -18.09 -4.31
C ILE A 196 3.04 -17.81 -4.50
N ARG A 197 2.20 -18.22 -3.57
CA ARG A 197 0.79 -17.84 -3.48
C ARG A 197 0.57 -17.06 -2.21
N GLY A 198 -0.12 -15.94 -2.30
CA GLY A 198 -0.35 -15.07 -1.16
C GLY A 198 -1.76 -14.56 -1.09
N ILE A 199 -2.27 -14.43 0.13
CA ILE A 199 -3.47 -13.67 0.47
C ILE A 199 -3.14 -12.73 1.62
N ASN A 200 -3.62 -11.50 1.54
CA ASN A 200 -3.41 -10.50 2.59
C ASN A 200 -4.68 -9.71 2.84
N PHE A 201 -4.97 -9.45 4.11
CA PHE A 201 -6.05 -8.60 4.58
C PHE A 201 -5.46 -7.48 5.41
N GLY A 202 -5.82 -6.24 5.09
CA GLY A 202 -5.29 -5.05 5.75
C GLY A 202 -6.38 -4.11 6.22
N LEU A 203 -6.10 -3.45 7.34
CA LEU A 203 -6.87 -2.33 7.86
C LEU A 203 -5.92 -1.16 8.09
N ALA A 204 -6.27 0.02 7.60
CA ALA A 204 -5.51 1.23 7.86
C ALA A 204 -6.44 2.33 8.34
N LYS A 205 -6.05 3.03 9.40
CA LYS A 205 -6.83 4.11 10.01
C LYS A 205 -5.97 5.35 10.17
N ARG A 206 -6.46 6.49 9.69
CA ARG A 206 -5.88 7.80 9.98
C ARG A 206 -6.16 8.15 11.44
N LEU A 207 -5.13 8.47 12.18
CA LEU A 207 -5.23 8.90 13.57
C LEU A 207 -5.51 10.41 13.63
N GLN A 208 -6.06 10.87 14.76
CA GLN A 208 -6.29 12.30 15.04
C GLN A 208 -5.30 12.85 16.06
N VAL A 209 -4.66 11.97 16.81
CA VAL A 209 -3.70 12.29 17.87
C VAL A 209 -2.40 11.53 17.59
N PRO A 210 -1.24 12.19 17.66
CA PRO A 210 -0.95 13.59 18.02
C PRO A 210 -1.32 14.61 16.93
N ASP A 211 -1.35 14.19 15.65
CA ASP A 211 -1.83 14.95 14.51
C ASP A 211 -2.48 14.03 13.47
N ASP A 212 -3.17 14.60 12.49
CA ASP A 212 -3.92 13.84 11.50
C ASP A 212 -3.10 13.42 10.26
N TYR A 213 -1.78 13.50 10.36
CA TYR A 213 -0.83 12.95 9.38
C TYR A 213 -0.43 11.50 9.69
N PHE A 214 -0.77 11.01 10.88
CA PHE A 214 -0.50 9.64 11.25
C PHE A 214 -1.51 8.66 10.67
N THR A 215 -1.00 7.55 10.15
CA THR A 215 -1.80 6.41 9.70
C THR A 215 -1.29 5.14 10.37
N LEU A 216 -2.15 4.47 11.10
CA LEU A 216 -1.88 3.14 11.66
C LEU A 216 -2.42 2.10 10.69
N SER A 217 -1.57 1.20 10.24
CA SER A 217 -1.95 0.07 9.41
C SER A 217 -1.65 -1.24 10.11
N GLN A 218 -2.54 -2.21 9.90
CA GLN A 218 -2.42 -3.57 10.41
C GLN A 218 -2.80 -4.53 9.29
N SER A 219 -2.09 -5.64 9.18
CA SER A 219 -2.44 -6.66 8.20
C SER A 219 -2.13 -8.07 8.70
N ILE A 220 -2.93 -9.01 8.22
CA ILE A 220 -2.71 -10.45 8.37
C ILE A 220 -2.53 -11.00 6.98
N GLY A 221 -1.44 -11.72 6.76
CA GLY A 221 -1.14 -12.31 5.48
C GLY A 221 -0.70 -13.77 5.62
N TYR A 222 -1.03 -14.54 4.59
CA TYR A 222 -0.56 -15.91 4.45
C TYR A 222 0.11 -16.06 3.09
N GLN A 223 1.31 -16.65 3.08
CA GLN A 223 2.06 -16.95 1.87
C GLN A 223 2.44 -18.43 1.88
N TYR A 224 2.24 -19.08 0.76
CA TYR A 224 2.62 -20.46 0.50
C TYR A 224 3.70 -20.47 -0.58
N PHE A 225 4.85 -20.98 -0.22
CA PHE A 225 6.01 -21.17 -1.09
C PHE A 225 6.07 -22.63 -1.51
N ASP A 226 6.27 -22.88 -2.80
CA ASP A 226 6.29 -24.20 -3.40
C ASP A 226 7.48 -24.27 -4.38
N LEU A 227 8.46 -25.08 -4.05
CA LEU A 227 9.69 -25.28 -4.84
C LEU A 227 9.68 -26.68 -5.43
N ASN A 228 9.98 -26.77 -6.70
CA ASN A 228 10.17 -28.05 -7.40
C ASN A 228 11.49 -28.00 -8.20
N ASN A 229 12.50 -28.64 -7.67
CA ASN A 229 13.87 -28.69 -8.22
C ASN A 229 14.40 -27.28 -8.62
N TYR A 230 14.13 -26.29 -7.75
CA TYR A 230 14.46 -24.90 -8.00
C TYR A 230 15.25 -24.28 -6.84
N TYR A 231 16.56 -24.15 -7.00
CA TYR A 231 17.42 -23.54 -6.01
C TYR A 231 17.45 -22.01 -6.21
N THR A 232 16.80 -21.29 -5.31
CA THR A 232 16.70 -19.81 -5.37
C THR A 232 17.88 -19.09 -4.74
N GLY A 233 18.68 -19.76 -3.92
CA GLY A 233 19.60 -19.10 -2.99
C GLY A 233 18.91 -18.49 -1.77
N LEU A 234 17.57 -18.42 -1.77
CA LEU A 234 16.75 -17.98 -0.65
C LEU A 234 16.47 -19.11 0.35
N PHE A 235 16.33 -20.33 -0.17
CA PHE A 235 16.22 -21.56 0.61
C PHE A 235 17.46 -22.41 0.36
N THR A 236 17.84 -23.20 1.35
CA THR A 236 18.93 -24.18 1.26
C THR A 236 18.49 -25.47 0.56
N PHE A 237 17.19 -25.66 0.40
CA PHE A 237 16.59 -26.76 -0.34
C PHE A 237 15.99 -26.30 -1.67
N GLY A 238 15.95 -27.18 -2.66
CA GLY A 238 15.37 -26.91 -3.98
C GLY A 238 13.99 -27.54 -4.20
N ASP A 239 13.59 -28.46 -3.31
CA ASP A 239 12.32 -29.16 -3.33
C ASP A 239 11.63 -29.03 -1.98
N GLY A 240 10.34 -28.72 -1.99
CA GLY A 240 9.55 -28.63 -0.78
C GLY A 240 8.66 -27.41 -0.70
N VAL A 241 8.04 -27.25 0.46
CA VAL A 241 7.05 -26.22 0.71
C VAL A 241 7.38 -25.43 1.97
N SER A 242 6.97 -24.17 2.00
CA SER A 242 7.10 -23.31 3.18
C SER A 242 5.85 -22.45 3.36
N ASN A 243 5.43 -22.29 4.60
CA ASN A 243 4.23 -21.56 4.97
C ASN A 243 4.62 -20.34 5.81
N ASN A 244 4.09 -19.19 5.47
CA ASN A 244 4.34 -17.93 6.16
C ASN A 244 2.99 -17.29 6.55
N LEU A 245 2.59 -17.45 7.79
CA LEU A 245 1.46 -16.74 8.37
C LEU A 245 2.01 -15.60 9.24
N PHE A 246 1.71 -14.38 8.87
CA PHE A 246 2.25 -13.21 9.55
C PHE A 246 1.18 -12.18 9.90
N TYR A 247 1.45 -11.46 10.97
CA TYR A 247 0.79 -10.23 11.32
C TYR A 247 1.78 -9.07 11.19
N ALA A 248 1.38 -8.00 10.53
CA ALA A 248 2.19 -6.80 10.40
C ALA A 248 1.43 -5.57 10.91
N ILE A 249 2.14 -4.70 11.59
CA ILE A 249 1.66 -3.41 12.06
C ILE A 249 2.65 -2.34 11.63
N ALA A 250 2.14 -1.21 11.15
CA ALA A 250 3.00 -0.08 10.81
C ALA A 250 2.33 1.24 11.15
N LEU A 251 3.13 2.16 11.66
CA LEU A 251 2.77 3.54 11.90
C LEU A 251 3.51 4.41 10.88
N ASN A 252 2.75 5.05 10.02
CA ASN A 252 3.26 5.98 9.03
C ASN A 252 2.86 7.41 9.39
N ARG A 253 3.76 8.36 9.19
CA ARG A 253 3.46 9.79 9.27
C ARG A 253 4.05 10.49 8.06
N ASP A 254 3.24 11.27 7.36
CA ASP A 254 3.70 12.06 6.22
C ASP A 254 3.03 13.43 6.21
N ASN A 255 3.83 14.48 6.35
CA ASN A 255 3.39 15.86 6.20
C ASN A 255 4.17 16.63 5.11
N THR A 256 4.77 15.92 4.16
CA THR A 256 5.55 16.49 3.04
C THR A 256 4.70 16.93 1.84
N PHE A 257 3.41 16.72 1.89
CA PHE A 257 2.46 16.81 0.77
C PHE A 257 2.25 18.20 0.17
N THR A 258 2.81 19.27 0.75
CA THR A 258 2.72 20.61 0.15
C THR A 258 3.39 20.68 -1.21
N ASN A 259 4.46 19.91 -1.40
CA ASN A 259 5.09 19.66 -2.69
C ASN A 259 5.69 18.24 -2.66
N PRO A 260 4.98 17.23 -3.15
CA PRO A 260 5.42 15.83 -3.04
C PRO A 260 6.64 15.50 -3.89
N ILE A 261 6.90 16.26 -4.96
CA ILE A 261 8.06 16.03 -5.83
C ILE A 261 9.31 16.69 -5.24
N PHE A 262 9.16 17.94 -4.76
CA PHE A 262 10.25 18.72 -4.17
C PHE A 262 9.83 19.28 -2.82
N PRO A 263 9.79 18.46 -1.75
CA PRO A 263 9.38 18.94 -0.44
C PRO A 263 10.29 20.08 0.05
N LEU A 264 9.67 21.20 0.43
CA LEU A 264 10.38 22.35 1.00
C LEU A 264 10.52 22.28 2.52
N GLY A 265 9.88 21.30 3.14
CA GLY A 265 9.88 21.06 4.57
C GLY A 265 9.01 19.87 4.92
N GLY A 266 8.96 19.52 6.21
CA GLY A 266 8.18 18.39 6.70
C GLY A 266 9.00 17.12 6.86
N SER A 267 8.31 16.04 7.18
CA SER A 267 8.92 14.74 7.37
C SER A 267 8.00 13.62 6.92
N SER A 268 8.58 12.53 6.45
CA SER A 268 7.89 11.28 6.21
C SER A 268 8.64 10.18 6.94
N PHE A 269 7.97 9.41 7.77
CA PHE A 269 8.57 8.25 8.41
C PHE A 269 7.58 7.10 8.57
N THR A 270 8.11 5.89 8.57
CA THR A 270 7.39 4.65 8.81
C THR A 270 8.13 3.83 9.86
N ILE A 271 7.41 3.38 10.87
CA ILE A 271 7.87 2.37 11.81
C ILE A 271 7.00 1.15 11.59
N GLY A 272 7.60 0.03 11.23
CA GLY A 272 6.91 -1.22 10.95
C GLY A 272 7.42 -2.37 11.81
N ALA A 273 6.53 -3.30 12.13
CA ALA A 273 6.89 -4.57 12.73
C ALA A 273 6.07 -5.70 12.07
N LYS A 274 6.72 -6.83 11.82
CA LYS A 274 6.13 -8.03 11.23
C LYS A 274 6.46 -9.21 12.13
N PHE A 275 5.46 -9.98 12.48
CA PHE A 275 5.57 -11.11 13.39
C PHE A 275 4.94 -12.33 12.75
N THR A 276 5.59 -13.47 12.88
CA THR A 276 4.98 -14.76 12.58
C THR A 276 4.58 -15.47 13.89
N PHE A 277 3.81 -16.52 13.78
CA PHE A 277 3.48 -17.34 14.95
C PHE A 277 4.72 -18.12 15.39
N PRO A 278 5.04 -18.15 16.70
CA PRO A 278 6.20 -18.88 17.23
C PRO A 278 5.92 -20.40 17.33
N TYR A 279 5.93 -21.08 16.22
CA TYR A 279 5.58 -22.51 16.13
C TYR A 279 6.48 -23.41 16.99
N SER A 280 7.77 -23.06 17.10
CA SER A 280 8.75 -23.82 17.90
C SER A 280 8.42 -23.90 19.39
N LEU A 281 7.61 -22.95 19.90
CA LEU A 281 7.18 -22.96 21.31
C LEU A 281 6.05 -23.93 21.60
N VAL A 282 5.38 -24.45 20.55
CA VAL A 282 4.17 -25.27 20.72
C VAL A 282 4.27 -26.65 20.05
N ASN A 283 5.22 -26.88 19.15
CA ASN A 283 5.30 -28.14 18.37
C ASN A 283 6.17 -29.21 19.01
N ASN A 284 6.89 -28.91 20.10
CA ASN A 284 7.78 -29.81 20.83
C ASN A 284 8.84 -30.51 19.95
N VAL A 285 9.27 -29.89 18.85
CA VAL A 285 10.34 -30.40 17.99
C VAL A 285 11.67 -29.90 18.51
N ASP A 286 12.61 -30.82 18.76
CA ASP A 286 14.00 -30.48 19.03
C ASP A 286 14.75 -30.27 17.71
N TYR A 287 14.92 -29.01 17.32
CA TYR A 287 15.55 -28.64 16.07
C TYR A 287 17.09 -28.85 16.05
N GLU A 288 17.71 -28.97 17.21
CA GLU A 288 19.12 -29.29 17.33
C GLU A 288 19.37 -30.79 17.07
N ASP A 289 18.45 -31.66 17.52
CA ASP A 289 18.55 -33.11 17.40
C ASP A 289 18.13 -33.66 16.04
N LEU A 290 17.54 -32.87 15.14
CA LEU A 290 17.11 -33.34 13.80
C LEU A 290 18.24 -34.03 13.03
N LYS A 291 19.48 -33.56 13.15
CA LYS A 291 20.66 -34.14 12.49
C LYS A 291 20.98 -35.57 12.93
N ASN A 292 20.52 -36.00 14.09
CA ASN A 292 20.74 -37.36 14.65
C ASN A 292 19.62 -38.35 14.30
N GLN A 293 18.49 -37.84 13.80
CA GLN A 293 17.33 -38.68 13.48
C GLN A 293 17.52 -39.31 12.11
N ALA A 294 17.25 -40.61 12.02
CA ALA A 294 17.46 -41.39 10.79
C ALA A 294 16.65 -40.89 9.59
N GLU A 295 15.52 -40.22 9.80
CA GLU A 295 14.68 -39.65 8.76
C GLU A 295 15.39 -38.47 8.03
N PHE A 296 16.26 -37.74 8.74
CA PHE A 296 17.01 -36.59 8.24
C PHE A 296 18.45 -36.91 7.89
N GLN A 297 18.76 -38.20 7.70
CA GLN A 297 20.07 -38.67 7.24
C GLN A 297 20.00 -39.11 5.78
N ASP A 298 21.14 -39.07 5.09
CA ASP A 298 21.32 -39.61 3.75
C ASP A 298 21.58 -41.15 3.79
N ALA A 299 21.79 -41.75 2.62
CA ALA A 299 22.09 -43.21 2.52
C ALA A 299 23.39 -43.63 3.20
N ASN A 300 24.27 -42.69 3.54
CA ASN A 300 25.56 -42.94 4.21
C ASN A 300 25.48 -42.71 5.73
N GLY A 301 24.32 -42.25 6.24
CA GLY A 301 24.10 -41.91 7.65
C GLY A 301 24.60 -40.50 8.01
N GLU A 302 24.93 -39.69 7.02
CA GLU A 302 25.29 -38.28 7.24
C GLU A 302 24.04 -37.36 7.23
N PRO A 303 24.03 -36.24 7.97
CA PRO A 303 22.88 -35.32 8.02
C PRO A 303 22.53 -34.76 6.64
N ASP A 304 21.30 -34.94 6.20
CA ASP A 304 20.72 -34.33 5.00
C ASP A 304 20.22 -32.93 5.35
N TYR A 305 21.07 -31.93 5.17
CA TYR A 305 20.76 -30.54 5.50
C TYR A 305 19.59 -29.98 4.69
N ALA A 306 19.33 -30.49 3.48
CA ALA A 306 18.19 -30.04 2.70
C ALA A 306 16.85 -30.48 3.35
N LYS A 307 16.77 -31.73 3.84
CA LYS A 307 15.58 -32.22 4.57
C LYS A 307 15.44 -31.53 5.93
N ILE A 308 16.56 -31.33 6.65
CA ILE A 308 16.57 -30.64 7.94
C ILE A 308 16.05 -29.21 7.78
N ASP A 309 16.55 -28.48 6.79
CA ASP A 309 16.12 -27.12 6.55
C ASP A 309 14.70 -27.03 6.00
N GLN A 310 14.27 -28.04 5.22
CA GLN A 310 12.87 -28.16 4.80
C GLN A 310 11.94 -28.29 6.01
N GLU A 311 12.29 -29.08 7.02
CA GLU A 311 11.50 -29.19 8.25
C GLU A 311 11.59 -27.90 9.09
N LYS A 312 12.79 -27.32 9.25
CA LYS A 312 12.99 -26.04 9.95
C LYS A 312 12.16 -24.91 9.37
N PHE A 313 12.06 -24.82 8.03
CA PHE A 313 11.39 -23.73 7.32
C PHE A 313 10.02 -24.12 6.76
N ARG A 314 9.47 -25.26 7.12
CA ARG A 314 8.11 -25.68 6.75
C ARG A 314 7.05 -24.66 7.20
N TRP A 315 7.19 -24.10 8.38
CA TRP A 315 6.48 -22.94 8.90
C TRP A 315 7.50 -21.87 9.27
N LEU A 316 7.40 -20.72 8.64
CA LEU A 316 8.34 -19.64 8.89
C LEU A 316 8.11 -18.98 10.23
N GLU A 317 9.20 -18.72 10.93
CA GLU A 317 9.18 -18.19 12.29
C GLU A 317 10.22 -17.10 12.44
N TYR A 318 9.78 -15.85 12.57
CA TYR A 318 10.63 -14.69 12.72
C TYR A 318 9.85 -13.47 13.22
N TYR A 319 10.58 -12.48 13.66
CA TYR A 319 10.09 -11.14 13.83
C TYR A 319 11.01 -10.16 13.13
N LYS A 320 10.42 -9.13 12.54
CA LYS A 320 11.13 -8.13 11.76
C LYS A 320 10.64 -6.75 12.18
N VAL A 321 11.57 -5.83 12.42
CA VAL A 321 11.26 -4.43 12.73
C VAL A 321 12.00 -3.56 11.75
N ASN A 322 11.35 -2.57 11.20
CA ASN A 322 11.94 -1.61 10.29
C ASN A 322 11.54 -0.18 10.67
N PHE A 323 12.46 0.71 10.46
CA PHE A 323 12.24 2.15 10.50
C PHE A 323 12.82 2.75 9.23
N GLU A 324 12.04 3.62 8.60
CA GLU A 324 12.47 4.45 7.49
C GLU A 324 12.00 5.87 7.73
N GLY A 325 12.87 6.84 7.53
CA GLY A 325 12.51 8.24 7.76
C GLY A 325 13.27 9.21 6.89
N SER A 326 12.56 10.21 6.39
CA SER A 326 13.11 11.34 5.65
C SER A 326 12.65 12.65 6.27
N TRP A 327 13.58 13.57 6.50
CA TRP A 327 13.31 14.93 7.00
C TRP A 327 13.81 15.94 6.02
N TYR A 328 13.00 16.95 5.78
CA TYR A 328 13.29 18.03 4.86
C TYR A 328 13.40 19.34 5.64
N THR A 329 14.62 19.88 5.73
CA THR A 329 14.90 21.12 6.44
C THR A 329 15.29 22.19 5.45
N ARG A 330 14.50 23.26 5.38
CA ARG A 330 14.78 24.41 4.53
C ARG A 330 15.91 25.22 5.15
N ILE A 331 17.04 25.31 4.47
CA ILE A 331 18.22 26.08 4.91
C ILE A 331 18.09 27.55 4.47
N ILE A 332 17.80 27.76 3.19
CA ILE A 332 17.51 29.05 2.57
C ILE A 332 16.39 28.86 1.56
N GLU A 333 15.89 29.96 0.96
CA GLU A 333 14.67 29.96 0.13
C GLU A 333 14.56 28.84 -0.91
N LYS A 334 15.68 28.48 -1.54
CA LYS A 334 15.73 27.46 -2.61
C LYS A 334 16.63 26.24 -2.29
N LEU A 335 17.17 26.18 -1.07
CA LEU A 335 18.03 25.08 -0.63
C LEU A 335 17.36 24.31 0.50
N VAL A 336 17.12 23.03 0.26
CA VAL A 336 16.54 22.10 1.24
C VAL A 336 17.53 20.97 1.49
N LEU A 337 17.81 20.73 2.76
CA LEU A 337 18.55 19.57 3.21
C LEU A 337 17.56 18.41 3.43
N LYS A 338 17.77 17.29 2.73
CA LYS A 338 17.09 16.02 2.99
C LYS A 338 18.01 15.15 3.84
N THR A 339 17.56 14.78 5.02
CA THR A 339 18.18 13.74 5.84
C THR A 339 17.35 12.48 5.75
N HIS A 340 17.95 11.34 5.45
CA HIS A 340 17.30 10.04 5.37
C HIS A 340 17.98 9.07 6.31
N ALA A 341 17.18 8.28 7.03
CA ALA A 341 17.66 7.22 7.90
C ALA A 341 16.79 5.96 7.71
N GLU A 342 17.47 4.82 7.63
CA GLU A 342 16.83 3.52 7.53
C GLU A 342 17.47 2.57 8.55
N PHE A 343 16.64 1.80 9.22
CA PHE A 343 17.04 0.80 10.19
C PHE A 343 16.19 -0.44 10.05
N GLY A 344 16.82 -1.62 10.04
CA GLY A 344 16.15 -2.89 9.96
C GLY A 344 16.71 -3.88 10.97
N PHE A 345 15.83 -4.62 11.63
CA PHE A 345 16.17 -5.71 12.52
C PHE A 345 15.35 -6.95 12.19
N LEU A 346 16.01 -8.10 12.07
CA LEU A 346 15.41 -9.41 11.83
C LEU A 346 15.90 -10.38 12.91
N GLY A 347 14.98 -11.04 13.60
CA GLY A 347 15.27 -12.03 14.61
C GLY A 347 14.46 -13.31 14.45
N ALA A 348 14.95 -14.38 15.05
CA ALA A 348 14.25 -15.64 15.20
C ALA A 348 13.81 -15.81 16.66
N TYR A 349 12.66 -16.46 16.90
CA TYR A 349 12.22 -16.79 18.27
C TYR A 349 13.01 -17.97 18.85
N ASN A 350 13.46 -18.88 17.97
CA ASN A 350 14.27 -20.03 18.34
C ASN A 350 15.61 -19.99 17.56
N SER A 351 16.73 -20.02 18.29
CA SER A 351 18.07 -19.94 17.74
C SER A 351 18.45 -21.18 16.90
N ASP A 352 17.92 -22.36 17.26
CA ASP A 352 18.28 -23.63 16.62
C ASP A 352 17.66 -23.79 15.23
N ARG A 353 16.56 -23.04 14.97
CA ARG A 353 15.98 -22.90 13.62
C ARG A 353 16.79 -21.94 12.75
N GLY A 354 17.45 -20.97 13.37
CA GLY A 354 18.20 -19.95 12.67
C GLY A 354 17.34 -18.85 12.03
N ILE A 355 18.01 -17.87 11.45
CA ILE A 355 17.37 -16.74 10.76
C ILE A 355 16.96 -17.15 9.35
N ILE A 356 15.71 -16.90 8.97
CA ILE A 356 15.22 -17.19 7.63
C ILE A 356 15.99 -16.42 6.57
N PRO A 357 16.40 -17.05 5.46
CA PRO A 357 17.27 -16.43 4.48
C PRO A 357 16.61 -15.31 3.67
N PHE A 358 15.34 -15.44 3.30
CA PHE A 358 14.66 -14.57 2.33
C PHE A 358 14.01 -13.31 2.93
N GLU A 359 14.02 -13.15 4.26
CA GLU A 359 13.60 -11.89 4.91
C GLU A 359 14.81 -11.03 5.35
N ARG A 360 16.03 -11.44 5.02
CA ARG A 360 17.25 -10.71 5.36
C ARG A 360 17.28 -9.36 4.66
N TYR A 361 17.89 -8.39 5.31
CA TYR A 361 18.22 -7.12 4.68
C TYR A 361 19.49 -7.26 3.84
N PHE A 362 19.49 -6.67 2.66
CA PHE A 362 20.64 -6.64 1.78
C PHE A 362 21.09 -5.18 1.62
N LEU A 363 22.38 -4.94 1.81
CA LEU A 363 23.02 -3.64 1.59
C LEU A 363 23.92 -3.72 0.37
N GLY A 364 23.78 -2.77 -0.55
CA GLY A 364 24.63 -2.66 -1.72
C GLY A 364 24.12 -3.42 -2.96
N GLY A 365 24.92 -3.41 -4.03
CA GLY A 365 24.59 -3.91 -5.34
C GLY A 365 23.64 -2.98 -6.11
N ASP A 366 23.03 -3.49 -7.18
CA ASP A 366 22.04 -2.73 -7.96
C ASP A 366 20.75 -2.42 -7.17
N GLY A 367 20.63 -2.93 -5.96
CA GLY A 367 19.51 -2.73 -5.03
C GLY A 367 19.64 -1.51 -4.11
N LEU A 368 20.71 -0.72 -4.21
CA LEU A 368 20.83 0.55 -3.46
C LEU A 368 19.76 1.59 -3.83
N SER A 369 19.05 1.35 -4.93
CA SER A 369 18.01 2.23 -5.46
C SER A 369 16.59 1.76 -5.20
N GLN A 370 16.38 0.77 -4.35
CA GLN A 370 15.02 0.32 -3.99
C GLN A 370 14.46 1.07 -2.81
#